data_3e0d436188594249880913a92151b8da
#
_entry.id   3e0d436188594249880913a92151b8da
#
_cell.length_a   1.000
_cell.length_b   1.000
_cell.length_c   1.000
_cell.angle_alpha   90.00
_cell.angle_beta   90.00
_cell.angle_gamma   90.00
#
_symmetry.space_group_name_H-M   'P 1'
#
loop_
_entity.id
_entity.type
_entity.pdbx_description
1 polymer ?
#
loop_
_entity_poly.entity_id
_entity_poly.type
_entity_poly.pdbx_seq_one_letter_code
_entity_poly.pdbx_strand_id
1 'polypeptide(L)'
;LDMDGTITPPRKPIQDEMIVQLNSMLNDEYELGIVSGSDIDYMDEQLGRWDKWANDCAKIHKYPVNGTKGLEMKSQYSDSDWQWLIHDIEAADHRMRLSLGGQYIRVPDEIIEYRGSAINWCPIGRDASDNMRRRFVGLDYAFNLRVNFMNQMKCRPLFHSKTVIKLGGQTSFDIYPTGWDKSYVFKDFQGFERIYFIGDKCEPMGNDYEGFIKAGNYGIQTDGPATTCRILSE
;
A
#
# COMPACT_ATOMS: atom_id res chain seq x y z
N LEU A 1 10.27 4.48 -5.09
CA LEU A 1 10.31 4.30 -3.64
C LEU A 1 8.89 4.07 -3.12
N ASP A 2 8.67 3.04 -2.28
CA ASP A 2 7.49 2.99 -1.43
C ASP A 2 7.50 4.12 -0.39
N MET A 3 6.33 4.45 0.18
CA MET A 3 6.20 5.55 1.14
C MET A 3 6.22 5.06 2.59
N ASP A 4 5.15 4.41 3.04
CA ASP A 4 4.93 4.05 4.45
C ASP A 4 5.81 2.87 4.90
N GLY A 5 6.72 3.09 5.82
CA GLY A 5 7.68 2.07 6.27
C GLY A 5 8.98 2.07 5.46
N THR A 6 9.06 2.87 4.39
CA THR A 6 10.22 2.98 3.51
C THR A 6 10.88 4.36 3.61
N ILE A 7 10.18 5.44 3.21
CA ILE A 7 10.69 6.81 3.32
C ILE A 7 10.03 7.61 4.44
N THR A 8 8.87 7.17 4.90
CA THR A 8 8.20 7.73 6.09
C THR A 8 8.00 6.65 7.14
N PRO A 9 8.06 6.95 8.45
CA PRO A 9 7.51 6.04 9.42
C PRO A 9 5.99 5.86 9.16
N PRO A 10 5.43 4.66 9.36
CA PRO A 10 4.02 4.42 9.03
C PRO A 10 3.10 5.45 9.69
N ARG A 11 2.30 6.14 8.86
CA ARG A 11 1.33 7.17 9.26
C ARG A 11 1.97 8.38 9.99
N LYS A 12 3.19 8.72 9.65
CA LYS A 12 3.87 9.90 10.21
C LYS A 12 4.56 10.68 9.09
N PRO A 13 4.71 12.00 9.24
CA PRO A 13 5.41 12.82 8.28
C PRO A 13 6.85 12.35 8.03
N ILE A 14 7.32 12.63 6.83
CA ILE A 14 8.71 12.41 6.44
C ILE A 14 9.66 13.14 7.40
N GLN A 15 10.77 12.49 7.74
CA GLN A 15 11.78 13.00 8.67
C GLN A 15 12.85 13.83 7.94
N ASP A 16 13.47 14.77 8.66
CA ASP A 16 14.43 15.69 8.08
C ASP A 16 15.66 14.96 7.49
N GLU A 17 16.12 13.87 8.11
CA GLU A 17 17.23 13.06 7.60
C GLU A 17 16.91 12.44 6.23
N MET A 18 15.69 11.95 6.06
CA MET A 18 15.24 11.40 4.78
C MET A 18 15.15 12.50 3.71
N ILE A 19 14.64 13.67 4.08
CA ILE A 19 14.58 14.83 3.18
C ILE A 19 15.96 15.19 2.65
N VAL A 20 16.98 15.18 3.51
CA VAL A 20 18.37 15.46 3.11
C VAL A 20 18.85 14.43 2.08
N GLN A 21 18.61 13.14 2.30
CA GLN A 21 19.04 12.10 1.38
C GLN A 21 18.32 12.18 0.03
N LEU A 22 16.99 12.38 0.03
CA LEU A 22 16.22 12.52 -1.20
C LEU A 22 16.62 13.77 -2.00
N ASN A 23 16.93 14.89 -1.34
CA ASN A 23 17.44 16.07 -2.01
C ASN A 23 18.84 15.86 -2.59
N SER A 24 19.69 15.07 -1.94
CA SER A 24 20.99 14.68 -2.52
C SER A 24 20.80 13.90 -3.82
N MET A 25 19.89 12.92 -3.84
CA MET A 25 19.58 12.16 -5.05
C MET A 25 19.05 13.05 -6.20
N LEU A 26 18.25 14.06 -5.89
CA LEU A 26 17.75 15.01 -6.90
C LEU A 26 18.87 15.91 -7.52
N ASN A 27 19.91 16.18 -6.76
CA ASN A 27 21.09 16.91 -7.26
C ASN A 27 21.97 16.06 -8.18
N ASP A 28 21.91 14.73 -7.97
CA ASP A 28 22.57 13.74 -8.80
C ASP A 28 21.67 13.37 -9.95
N GLU A 29 21.66 13.21 -11.01
CA GLU A 29 20.84 12.91 -12.21
C GLU A 29 19.67 11.91 -12.00
N TYR A 30 19.20 11.71 -10.76
CA TYR A 30 18.08 10.82 -10.44
C TYR A 30 16.72 11.53 -10.53
N GLU A 31 15.71 10.79 -10.97
CA GLU A 31 14.31 11.13 -10.77
C GLU A 31 13.69 10.24 -9.68
N LEU A 32 12.83 10.82 -8.87
CA LEU A 32 12.24 10.13 -7.74
C LEU A 32 10.75 9.85 -7.97
N GLY A 33 10.38 8.58 -8.03
CA GLY A 33 8.99 8.14 -8.00
C GLY A 33 8.60 7.67 -6.60
N ILE A 34 7.62 8.30 -5.98
CA ILE A 34 7.05 7.88 -4.69
C ILE A 34 5.72 7.18 -4.96
N VAL A 35 5.62 5.90 -4.63
CA VAL A 35 4.40 5.10 -4.83
C VAL A 35 3.79 4.70 -3.49
N SER A 36 2.49 4.85 -3.37
CA SER A 36 1.72 4.45 -2.19
C SER A 36 0.42 3.75 -2.58
N GLY A 37 -0.06 2.83 -1.74
CA GLY A 37 -1.42 2.30 -1.81
C GLY A 37 -2.48 3.31 -1.34
N SER A 38 -2.06 4.42 -0.74
CA SER A 38 -2.95 5.50 -0.27
C SER A 38 -3.25 6.51 -1.37
N ASP A 39 -4.24 7.38 -1.13
CA ASP A 39 -4.61 8.47 -2.01
C ASP A 39 -3.59 9.61 -2.00
N ILE A 40 -3.81 10.60 -2.88
CA ILE A 40 -2.89 11.74 -3.02
C ILE A 40 -2.91 12.65 -1.80
N ASP A 41 -4.07 12.84 -1.17
CA ASP A 41 -4.22 13.73 -0.01
C ASP A 41 -3.39 13.20 1.18
N TYR A 42 -3.41 11.88 1.39
CA TYR A 42 -2.57 11.24 2.39
C TYR A 42 -1.07 11.35 2.04
N MET A 43 -0.70 11.18 0.77
CA MET A 43 0.69 11.38 0.35
C MET A 43 1.15 12.82 0.59
N ASP A 44 0.32 13.81 0.27
CA ASP A 44 0.61 15.23 0.48
C ASP A 44 0.72 15.57 1.96
N GLU A 45 -0.11 14.98 2.83
CA GLU A 45 0.01 15.12 4.27
C GLU A 45 1.38 14.62 4.78
N GLN A 46 1.80 13.45 4.34
CA GLN A 46 3.04 12.82 4.81
C GLN A 46 4.30 13.45 4.21
N LEU A 47 4.25 13.88 2.95
CA LEU A 47 5.38 14.42 2.17
C LEU A 47 5.40 15.95 2.12
N GLY A 48 4.32 16.62 2.45
CA GLY A 48 4.07 18.05 2.16
C GLY A 48 5.12 19.05 2.68
N ARG A 49 5.93 18.65 3.67
CA ARG A 49 7.11 19.47 4.06
C ARG A 49 8.19 19.42 2.99
N TRP A 50 8.43 18.26 2.43
CA TRP A 50 9.47 18.04 1.43
C TRP A 50 9.12 18.67 0.08
N ASP A 51 7.90 18.50 -0.42
CA ASP A 51 7.43 19.09 -1.69
C ASP A 51 7.66 20.62 -1.76
N LYS A 52 7.61 21.30 -0.61
CA LYS A 52 7.78 22.76 -0.51
C LYS A 52 9.24 23.20 -0.49
N TRP A 53 10.17 22.28 -0.23
CA TRP A 53 11.56 22.56 0.05
C TRP A 53 12.53 21.88 -0.92
N ALA A 54 12.00 21.00 -1.79
CA ALA A 54 12.81 20.31 -2.78
C ALA A 54 13.37 21.30 -3.81
N ASN A 55 14.66 21.23 -4.06
CA ASN A 55 15.34 22.10 -5.01
C ASN A 55 14.91 21.87 -6.46
N ASP A 56 14.34 20.69 -6.78
CA ASP A 56 13.86 20.33 -8.12
C ASP A 56 12.59 19.48 -8.04
N CYS A 57 11.45 20.15 -7.79
CA CYS A 57 10.14 19.47 -7.71
C CYS A 57 9.74 18.78 -9.03
N ALA A 58 10.32 19.16 -10.17
CA ALA A 58 9.98 18.58 -11.46
C ALA A 58 10.46 17.11 -11.60
N LYS A 59 11.47 16.73 -10.83
CA LYS A 59 12.00 15.37 -10.78
C LYS A 59 11.29 14.46 -9.76
N ILE A 60 10.26 14.96 -9.06
CA ILE A 60 9.52 14.21 -8.04
C ILE A 60 8.15 13.84 -8.58
N HIS A 61 7.90 12.56 -8.67
CA HIS A 61 6.65 12.00 -9.18
C HIS A 61 5.91 11.26 -8.06
N LYS A 62 4.66 11.67 -7.77
CA LYS A 62 3.80 11.01 -6.80
C LYS A 62 2.84 10.05 -7.49
N TYR A 63 2.79 8.82 -7.00
CA TYR A 63 1.99 7.73 -7.53
C TYR A 63 1.03 7.19 -6.47
N PRO A 64 -0.12 7.87 -6.25
CA PRO A 64 -1.16 7.38 -5.35
C PRO A 64 -1.82 6.12 -5.91
N VAL A 65 -2.40 5.34 -5.01
CA VAL A 65 -3.17 4.11 -5.31
C VAL A 65 -2.41 3.22 -6.30
N ASN A 66 -1.17 2.86 -5.94
CA ASN A 66 -0.26 2.02 -6.74
C ASN A 66 0.12 2.61 -8.12
N GLY A 67 -0.03 3.91 -8.32
CA GLY A 67 0.27 4.57 -9.59
C GLY A 67 -0.81 4.44 -10.66
N THR A 68 -1.97 3.96 -10.31
CA THR A 68 -3.11 3.75 -11.23
C THR A 68 -3.99 5.00 -11.39
N LYS A 69 -3.40 6.17 -11.48
CA LYS A 69 -4.05 7.48 -11.53
C LYS A 69 -5.29 7.49 -12.46
N GLY A 70 -6.44 7.86 -11.89
CA GLY A 70 -7.68 8.07 -12.65
C GLY A 70 -8.30 6.82 -13.26
N LEU A 71 -7.77 5.64 -12.97
CA LEU A 71 -8.41 4.39 -13.37
C LEU A 71 -9.53 4.03 -12.39
N GLU A 72 -10.64 3.57 -12.94
CA GLU A 72 -11.81 3.13 -12.19
C GLU A 72 -11.85 1.61 -12.10
N MET A 73 -11.56 1.06 -10.93
CA MET A 73 -11.57 -0.39 -10.68
C MET A 73 -12.92 -1.00 -11.09
N LYS A 74 -14.03 -0.33 -10.78
CA LYS A 74 -15.38 -0.81 -11.09
C LYS A 74 -15.56 -1.09 -12.58
N SER A 75 -14.91 -0.35 -13.47
CA SER A 75 -14.99 -0.58 -14.92
C SER A 75 -14.39 -1.92 -15.38
N GLN A 76 -13.60 -2.58 -14.54
CA GLN A 76 -13.00 -3.89 -14.82
C GLN A 76 -13.96 -5.05 -14.52
N TYR A 77 -15.15 -4.78 -13.99
CA TYR A 77 -16.12 -5.77 -13.55
C TYR A 77 -17.48 -5.52 -14.21
N SER A 78 -18.25 -6.57 -14.42
CA SER A 78 -19.70 -6.43 -14.65
C SER A 78 -20.37 -5.95 -13.35
N ASP A 79 -21.58 -5.38 -13.47
CA ASP A 79 -22.33 -4.95 -12.28
C ASP A 79 -22.57 -6.11 -11.31
N SER A 80 -22.83 -7.32 -11.83
CA SER A 80 -22.99 -8.51 -11.00
C SER A 80 -21.68 -8.92 -10.32
N ASP A 81 -20.55 -8.93 -11.02
CA ASP A 81 -19.24 -9.23 -10.42
C ASP A 81 -18.87 -8.22 -9.34
N TRP A 82 -19.16 -6.93 -9.58
CA TRP A 82 -18.91 -5.89 -8.59
C TRP A 82 -19.72 -6.11 -7.31
N GLN A 83 -21.01 -6.40 -7.45
CA GLN A 83 -21.85 -6.73 -6.30
C GLN A 83 -21.37 -7.97 -5.55
N TRP A 84 -20.96 -9.02 -6.26
CA TRP A 84 -20.36 -10.20 -5.66
C TRP A 84 -19.05 -9.91 -4.94
N LEU A 85 -18.20 -9.07 -5.50
CA LEU A 85 -16.95 -8.66 -4.87
C LEU A 85 -17.20 -8.00 -3.51
N ILE A 86 -18.08 -7.01 -3.47
CA ILE A 86 -18.45 -6.31 -2.23
C ILE A 86 -19.07 -7.28 -1.21
N HIS A 87 -20.03 -8.12 -1.65
CA HIS A 87 -20.65 -9.12 -0.80
C HIS A 87 -19.62 -10.11 -0.21
N ASP A 88 -18.65 -10.57 -1.00
CA ASP A 88 -17.60 -11.48 -0.51
C ASP A 88 -16.74 -10.83 0.56
N ILE A 89 -16.42 -9.53 0.42
CA ILE A 89 -15.66 -8.77 1.43
C ILE A 89 -16.48 -8.63 2.72
N GLU A 90 -17.74 -8.22 2.63
CA GLU A 90 -18.63 -8.07 3.79
C GLU A 90 -18.85 -9.40 4.52
N ALA A 91 -19.06 -10.48 3.76
CA ALA A 91 -19.19 -11.81 4.33
C ALA A 91 -17.90 -12.31 5.01
N ALA A 92 -16.73 -11.96 4.46
CA ALA A 92 -15.45 -12.27 5.08
C ALA A 92 -15.25 -11.48 6.37
N ASP A 93 -15.60 -10.20 6.37
CA ASP A 93 -15.56 -9.34 7.55
C ASP A 93 -16.45 -9.87 8.67
N HIS A 94 -17.69 -10.24 8.33
CA HIS A 94 -18.61 -10.82 9.30
C HIS A 94 -18.05 -12.12 9.92
N ARG A 95 -17.50 -13.01 9.10
CA ARG A 95 -16.86 -14.26 9.61
C ARG A 95 -15.65 -13.96 10.50
N MET A 96 -14.82 -12.97 10.12
CA MET A 96 -13.68 -12.55 10.95
C MET A 96 -14.16 -12.09 12.32
N ARG A 97 -15.21 -11.29 12.39
CA ARG A 97 -15.80 -10.83 13.66
C ARG A 97 -16.33 -11.98 14.50
N LEU A 98 -17.03 -12.92 13.90
CA LEU A 98 -17.52 -14.12 14.59
C LEU A 98 -16.38 -14.97 15.14
N SER A 99 -15.30 -15.17 14.39
CA SER A 99 -14.16 -15.97 14.84
C SER A 99 -13.45 -15.39 16.07
N LEU A 100 -13.60 -14.12 16.32
CA LEU A 100 -13.02 -13.39 17.45
C LEU A 100 -13.94 -13.35 18.67
N GLY A 101 -15.11 -14.02 18.61
CA GLY A 101 -15.96 -14.30 19.75
C GLY A 101 -16.46 -13.08 20.52
N GLY A 102 -16.81 -12.00 19.82
CA GLY A 102 -17.28 -10.76 20.45
C GLY A 102 -16.21 -9.96 21.21
N GLN A 103 -14.97 -10.43 21.23
CA GLN A 103 -13.81 -9.64 21.71
C GLN A 103 -13.54 -8.43 20.80
N TYR A 104 -14.24 -8.35 19.72
CA TYR A 104 -14.20 -7.25 18.78
C TYR A 104 -15.04 -6.10 19.23
N ILE A 105 -14.51 -5.17 19.29
CA ILE A 105 -14.53 -3.98 20.02
C ILE A 105 -15.49 -2.95 19.47
N ARG A 106 -15.72 -2.91 18.21
CA ARG A 106 -16.59 -1.95 17.52
C ARG A 106 -16.94 -2.53 16.16
N VAL A 107 -18.18 -2.42 15.77
CA VAL A 107 -18.57 -2.48 14.36
C VAL A 107 -18.33 -1.07 13.82
N PRO A 108 -17.33 -0.83 12.99
CA PRO A 108 -17.17 0.49 12.37
C PRO A 108 -18.34 0.73 11.43
N ASP A 109 -18.69 2.00 11.24
CA ASP A 109 -19.75 2.39 10.31
C ASP A 109 -19.34 2.05 8.87
N GLU A 110 -18.04 2.08 8.58
CA GLU A 110 -17.48 1.78 7.27
C GLU A 110 -16.21 0.94 7.38
N ILE A 111 -16.23 -0.23 6.74
CA ILE A 111 -15.11 -1.17 6.66
C ILE A 111 -14.43 -1.15 5.29
N ILE A 112 -15.12 -0.65 4.27
CA ILE A 112 -14.68 -0.60 2.87
C ILE A 112 -14.52 0.86 2.46
N GLU A 113 -13.31 1.22 2.04
CA GLU A 113 -13.01 2.50 1.41
C GLU A 113 -12.70 2.25 -0.07
N TYR A 114 -13.52 2.80 -0.94
CA TYR A 114 -13.28 2.78 -2.38
C TYR A 114 -12.43 3.98 -2.80
N ARG A 115 -11.31 3.73 -3.45
CA ARG A 115 -10.30 4.72 -3.86
C ARG A 115 -10.22 4.90 -5.38
N GLY A 116 -11.31 4.61 -6.10
CA GLY A 116 -11.33 4.63 -7.56
C GLY A 116 -10.66 3.39 -8.15
N SER A 117 -9.37 3.25 -8.04
CA SER A 117 -8.60 2.13 -8.61
C SER A 117 -8.33 0.97 -7.66
N ALA A 118 -8.68 1.10 -6.39
CA ALA A 118 -8.54 0.06 -5.38
C ALA A 118 -9.61 0.16 -4.30
N ILE A 119 -9.81 -0.93 -3.57
CA ILE A 119 -10.58 -1.00 -2.32
C ILE A 119 -9.60 -1.22 -1.17
N ASN A 120 -9.72 -0.42 -0.11
CA ASN A 120 -9.11 -0.71 1.17
C ASN A 120 -10.18 -1.27 2.12
N TRP A 121 -10.02 -2.53 2.52
CA TRP A 121 -10.87 -3.17 3.53
C TRP A 121 -10.16 -3.16 4.87
N CYS A 122 -10.71 -2.40 5.82
CA CYS A 122 -10.19 -2.29 7.19
C CYS A 122 -11.21 -2.84 8.20
N PRO A 123 -11.04 -4.06 8.72
CA PRO A 123 -12.03 -4.69 9.61
C PRO A 123 -12.35 -3.92 10.88
N ILE A 124 -11.46 -3.07 11.34
CA ILE A 124 -11.65 -2.24 12.55
C ILE A 124 -12.04 -0.78 12.24
N GLY A 125 -12.22 -0.45 10.96
CA GLY A 125 -12.47 0.91 10.50
C GLY A 125 -11.19 1.77 10.44
N ARG A 126 -11.19 2.76 9.55
CA ARG A 126 -10.05 3.68 9.39
C ARG A 126 -9.90 4.66 10.55
N ASP A 127 -10.98 4.99 11.20
CA ASP A 127 -11.09 5.86 12.38
C ASP A 127 -10.73 5.16 13.71
N ALA A 128 -10.30 3.88 13.64
CA ALA A 128 -9.91 3.11 14.82
C ALA A 128 -8.78 3.80 15.59
N SER A 129 -8.97 3.92 16.92
CA SER A 129 -7.96 4.48 17.81
C SER A 129 -6.67 3.64 17.83
N ASP A 130 -5.56 4.24 18.25
CA ASP A 130 -4.28 3.53 18.38
C ASP A 130 -4.37 2.31 19.30
N ASN A 131 -5.19 2.36 20.33
CA ASN A 131 -5.41 1.23 21.22
C ASN A 131 -6.11 0.07 20.50
N MET A 132 -7.14 0.37 19.71
CA MET A 132 -7.83 -0.63 18.89
C MET A 132 -6.89 -1.24 17.85
N ARG A 133 -6.06 -0.41 17.20
CA ARG A 133 -5.05 -0.86 16.23
C ARG A 133 -4.04 -1.80 16.88
N ARG A 134 -3.45 -1.41 18.01
CA ARG A 134 -2.51 -2.26 18.75
C ARG A 134 -3.13 -3.60 19.14
N ARG A 135 -4.37 -3.59 19.62
CA ARG A 135 -5.09 -4.82 19.99
C ARG A 135 -5.33 -5.72 18.77
N PHE A 136 -5.79 -5.14 17.65
CA PHE A 136 -5.98 -5.89 16.41
C PHE A 136 -4.67 -6.51 15.91
N VAL A 137 -3.59 -5.73 15.87
CA VAL A 137 -2.26 -6.22 15.47
C VAL A 137 -1.79 -7.38 16.35
N GLY A 138 -2.04 -7.31 17.67
CA GLY A 138 -1.74 -8.41 18.59
C GLY A 138 -2.54 -9.68 18.28
N LEU A 139 -3.84 -9.55 17.99
CA LEU A 139 -4.70 -10.67 17.60
C LEU A 139 -4.31 -11.22 16.21
N ASP A 140 -4.03 -10.34 15.25
CA ASP A 140 -3.60 -10.73 13.91
C ASP A 140 -2.28 -11.52 13.97
N TYR A 141 -1.32 -11.06 14.75
CA TYR A 141 -0.07 -11.77 14.98
C TYR A 141 -0.29 -13.14 15.66
N ALA A 142 -1.12 -13.20 16.71
CA ALA A 142 -1.34 -14.43 17.47
C ALA A 142 -2.09 -15.51 16.68
N PHE A 143 -3.00 -15.12 15.80
CA PHE A 143 -3.91 -16.04 15.09
C PHE A 143 -3.72 -16.05 13.57
N ASN A 144 -2.75 -15.31 13.02
CA ASN A 144 -2.58 -15.10 11.57
C ASN A 144 -3.89 -14.70 10.87
N LEU A 145 -4.69 -13.84 11.51
CA LEU A 145 -6.06 -13.54 11.07
C LEU A 145 -6.12 -13.08 9.64
N ARG A 146 -5.41 -12.02 9.30
CA ARG A 146 -5.45 -11.44 7.96
C ARG A 146 -4.91 -12.42 6.91
N VAL A 147 -3.85 -13.12 7.20
CA VAL A 147 -3.29 -14.15 6.29
C VAL A 147 -4.32 -15.24 6.02
N ASN A 148 -4.98 -15.75 7.06
CA ASN A 148 -5.98 -16.80 6.93
C ASN A 148 -7.19 -16.33 6.10
N PHE A 149 -7.71 -15.14 6.37
CA PHE A 149 -8.83 -14.57 5.60
C PHE A 149 -8.44 -14.21 4.17
N MET A 150 -7.27 -13.66 3.95
CA MET A 150 -6.73 -13.40 2.61
C MET A 150 -6.66 -14.70 1.78
N ASN A 151 -6.16 -15.79 2.37
CA ASN A 151 -6.08 -17.09 1.67
C ASN A 151 -7.47 -17.66 1.36
N GLN A 152 -8.44 -17.50 2.27
CA GLN A 152 -9.84 -17.87 1.99
C GLN A 152 -10.44 -17.04 0.84
N MET A 153 -10.17 -15.74 0.80
CA MET A 153 -10.63 -14.85 -0.27
C MET A 153 -10.00 -15.22 -1.62
N LYS A 154 -8.72 -15.56 -1.67
CA LYS A 154 -8.03 -16.01 -2.89
C LYS A 154 -8.68 -17.26 -3.54
N CYS A 155 -9.40 -18.07 -2.77
CA CYS A 155 -10.14 -19.22 -3.29
C CYS A 155 -11.49 -18.83 -3.93
N ARG A 156 -11.95 -17.58 -3.81
CA ARG A 156 -13.19 -17.12 -4.44
C ARG A 156 -12.97 -16.88 -5.94
N PRO A 157 -13.96 -17.13 -6.79
CA PRO A 157 -13.81 -17.07 -8.25
C PRO A 157 -13.24 -15.73 -8.76
N LEU A 158 -13.73 -14.59 -8.25
CA LEU A 158 -13.25 -13.28 -8.67
C LEU A 158 -11.80 -13.02 -8.25
N PHE A 159 -11.41 -13.42 -7.04
CA PHE A 159 -10.04 -13.30 -6.53
C PHE A 159 -9.07 -14.28 -7.19
N HIS A 160 -9.56 -15.36 -7.73
CA HIS A 160 -8.73 -16.30 -8.49
C HIS A 160 -8.44 -15.82 -9.92
N SER A 161 -9.39 -15.11 -10.54
CA SER A 161 -9.33 -14.82 -11.99
C SER A 161 -8.86 -13.41 -12.33
N LYS A 162 -9.26 -12.39 -11.58
CA LYS A 162 -9.02 -10.98 -11.98
C LYS A 162 -8.83 -9.97 -10.86
N THR A 163 -8.85 -10.42 -9.61
CA THR A 163 -8.74 -9.55 -8.44
C THR A 163 -7.59 -10.00 -7.55
N VAL A 164 -6.77 -9.07 -7.13
CA VAL A 164 -5.70 -9.32 -6.15
C VAL A 164 -6.14 -8.81 -4.79
N ILE A 165 -5.81 -9.56 -3.74
CA ILE A 165 -5.90 -9.13 -2.35
C ILE A 165 -4.54 -9.27 -1.69
N LYS A 166 -4.07 -8.22 -1.04
CA LYS A 166 -2.81 -8.14 -0.30
C LYS A 166 -3.04 -7.60 1.11
N LEU A 167 -2.09 -7.84 1.99
CA LEU A 167 -2.08 -7.19 3.29
C LEU A 167 -1.73 -5.71 3.10
N GLY A 168 -2.66 -4.84 3.46
CA GLY A 168 -2.48 -3.40 3.47
C GLY A 168 -2.06 -2.93 4.87
N GLY A 169 -1.11 -2.03 5.00
CA GLY A 169 -0.70 -1.45 6.27
C GLY A 169 -0.66 -2.43 7.46
N GLN A 170 -1.02 -1.95 8.64
CA GLN A 170 -1.02 -2.78 9.86
C GLN A 170 -2.35 -3.50 10.12
N THR A 171 -3.46 -3.03 9.55
CA THR A 171 -4.81 -3.45 9.96
C THR A 171 -5.78 -3.68 8.81
N SER A 172 -5.38 -3.48 7.56
CA SER A 172 -6.25 -3.53 6.38
C SER A 172 -5.80 -4.56 5.35
N PHE A 173 -6.62 -4.68 4.32
CA PHE A 173 -6.33 -5.37 3.07
C PHE A 173 -6.45 -4.36 1.93
N ASP A 174 -5.59 -4.49 0.94
CA ASP A 174 -5.71 -3.75 -0.32
C ASP A 174 -6.17 -4.71 -1.41
N ILE A 175 -7.22 -4.32 -2.13
CA ILE A 175 -7.91 -5.13 -3.14
C ILE A 175 -7.95 -4.32 -4.44
N TYR A 176 -7.45 -4.89 -5.52
CA TYR A 176 -7.33 -4.21 -6.81
C TYR A 176 -7.33 -5.21 -7.97
N PRO A 177 -7.59 -4.78 -9.21
CA PRO A 177 -7.48 -5.64 -10.40
C PRO A 177 -6.06 -6.17 -10.60
N THR A 178 -5.93 -7.36 -11.14
CA THR A 178 -4.62 -7.96 -11.45
C THR A 178 -3.79 -7.03 -12.32
N GLY A 179 -2.54 -6.77 -11.92
CA GLY A 179 -1.62 -5.87 -12.61
C GLY A 179 -1.77 -4.39 -12.26
N TRP A 180 -2.65 -4.05 -11.27
CA TRP A 180 -2.79 -2.69 -10.73
C TRP A 180 -2.06 -2.54 -9.39
N ASP A 181 -0.98 -3.27 -9.23
CA ASP A 181 -0.05 -3.22 -8.10
C ASP A 181 1.05 -2.15 -8.31
N LYS A 182 1.96 -2.03 -7.35
CA LYS A 182 3.04 -1.03 -7.40
C LYS A 182 4.00 -1.18 -8.59
N SER A 183 3.99 -2.30 -9.31
CA SER A 183 4.74 -2.41 -10.56
C SER A 183 4.15 -1.60 -11.72
N TYR A 184 2.92 -1.10 -11.55
CA TYR A 184 2.24 -0.29 -12.56
C TYR A 184 3.01 0.98 -12.91
N VAL A 185 3.68 1.59 -11.94
CA VAL A 185 4.47 2.82 -12.12
C VAL A 185 5.62 2.69 -13.11
N PHE A 186 6.14 1.48 -13.32
CA PHE A 186 7.26 1.26 -14.25
C PHE A 186 6.92 1.64 -15.70
N LYS A 187 5.65 1.78 -16.04
CA LYS A 187 5.20 2.24 -17.36
C LYS A 187 5.59 3.69 -17.62
N ASP A 188 5.65 4.51 -16.57
CA ASP A 188 5.96 5.93 -16.67
C ASP A 188 7.48 6.18 -16.73
N PHE A 189 8.29 5.17 -16.39
CA PHE A 189 9.76 5.25 -16.41
C PHE A 189 10.38 4.52 -17.61
N GLN A 190 9.64 4.35 -18.69
CA GLN A 190 10.18 3.77 -19.93
C GLN A 190 11.20 4.75 -20.53
N GLY A 191 12.42 4.26 -20.77
CA GLY A 191 13.51 5.08 -21.30
C GLY A 191 14.62 5.37 -20.28
N PHE A 192 14.41 5.11 -19.02
CA PHE A 192 15.47 5.12 -18.02
C PHE A 192 16.35 3.87 -18.16
N GLU A 193 17.65 4.05 -18.05
CA GLU A 193 18.61 2.95 -18.12
C GLU A 193 18.46 1.97 -16.95
N ARG A 194 18.17 2.52 -15.76
CA ARG A 194 18.02 1.76 -14.52
C ARG A 194 16.88 2.32 -13.69
N ILE A 195 16.07 1.43 -13.13
CA ILE A 195 14.98 1.78 -12.22
C ILE A 195 15.17 0.99 -10.94
N TYR A 196 15.52 1.69 -9.86
CA TYR A 196 15.60 1.10 -8.53
C TYR A 196 14.22 1.13 -7.87
N PHE A 197 13.83 0.02 -7.23
CA PHE A 197 12.63 -0.03 -6.39
C PHE A 197 13.04 -0.36 -4.96
N ILE A 198 12.67 0.52 -4.01
CA ILE A 198 12.94 0.31 -2.58
C ILE A 198 11.59 0.24 -1.85
N GLY A 199 11.39 -0.83 -1.04
CA GLY A 199 10.17 -1.07 -0.29
C GLY A 199 10.42 -1.85 0.99
N ASP A 200 9.47 -1.78 1.96
CA ASP A 200 9.58 -2.50 3.24
C ASP A 200 8.93 -3.88 3.23
N LYS A 201 7.94 -4.10 2.33
CA LYS A 201 7.15 -5.35 2.25
C LYS A 201 7.35 -6.06 0.91
N CYS A 202 8.60 -6.45 0.67
CA CYS A 202 9.03 -7.10 -0.57
C CYS A 202 8.85 -8.63 -0.59
N GLU A 203 8.35 -9.25 0.48
CA GLU A 203 8.01 -10.68 0.51
C GLU A 203 6.73 -10.98 -0.32
N PRO A 204 6.50 -12.24 -0.75
CA PRO A 204 5.42 -12.60 -1.69
C PRO A 204 4.00 -12.18 -1.28
N MET A 205 3.73 -11.97 0.00
CA MET A 205 2.44 -11.49 0.50
C MET A 205 2.41 -9.97 0.73
N GLY A 206 3.54 -9.30 0.63
CA GLY A 206 3.68 -7.87 0.81
C GLY A 206 3.18 -7.09 -0.39
N ASN A 207 2.83 -5.85 -0.16
CA ASN A 207 2.30 -4.96 -1.20
C ASN A 207 3.40 -4.32 -2.08
N ASP A 208 4.68 -4.51 -1.75
CA ASP A 208 5.83 -4.06 -2.53
C ASP A 208 6.41 -5.16 -3.44
N TYR A 209 5.94 -6.40 -3.25
CA TYR A 209 6.51 -7.57 -3.91
C TYR A 209 6.59 -7.44 -5.43
N GLU A 210 5.50 -7.04 -6.08
CA GLU A 210 5.45 -6.92 -7.54
C GLU A 210 6.38 -5.83 -8.06
N GLY A 211 6.48 -4.69 -7.37
CA GLY A 211 7.43 -3.63 -7.68
C GLY A 211 8.88 -4.09 -7.52
N PHE A 212 9.17 -4.78 -6.41
CA PHE A 212 10.48 -5.35 -6.13
C PHE A 212 10.90 -6.38 -7.20
N ILE A 213 10.03 -7.33 -7.54
CA ILE A 213 10.32 -8.34 -8.58
C ILE A 213 10.47 -7.68 -9.95
N LYS A 214 9.66 -6.66 -10.26
CA LYS A 214 9.73 -5.93 -11.54
C LYS A 214 11.05 -5.20 -11.71
N ALA A 215 11.63 -4.68 -10.64
CA ALA A 215 12.95 -4.03 -10.66
C ALA A 215 14.12 -5.04 -10.84
N GLY A 216 13.87 -6.33 -10.56
CA GLY A 216 14.88 -7.37 -10.71
C GLY A 216 16.10 -7.12 -9.82
N ASN A 217 17.31 -7.02 -10.41
CA ASN A 217 18.55 -6.78 -9.66
C ASN A 217 18.62 -5.39 -8.98
N TYR A 218 17.70 -4.50 -9.30
CA TYR A 218 17.59 -3.15 -8.73
C TYR A 218 16.45 -3.04 -7.71
N GLY A 219 15.82 -4.16 -7.33
CA GLY A 219 14.91 -4.25 -6.20
C GLY A 219 15.69 -4.31 -4.89
N ILE A 220 15.35 -3.45 -3.94
CA ILE A 220 16.03 -3.37 -2.64
C ILE A 220 14.96 -3.41 -1.54
N GLN A 221 15.11 -4.34 -0.60
CA GLN A 221 14.26 -4.39 0.58
C GLN A 221 14.88 -3.56 1.70
N THR A 222 14.04 -2.80 2.40
CA THR A 222 14.41 -2.06 3.61
C THR A 222 13.63 -2.57 4.82
N ASP A 223 14.10 -2.27 6.02
CA ASP A 223 13.38 -2.50 7.28
C ASP A 223 12.84 -1.19 7.89
N GLY A 224 13.02 -0.08 7.19
CA GLY A 224 12.49 1.21 7.60
C GLY A 224 13.27 2.41 7.09
N PRO A 225 12.79 3.64 7.39
CA PRO A 225 13.39 4.88 6.89
C PRO A 225 14.87 5.05 7.20
N ALA A 226 15.33 4.62 8.38
CA ALA A 226 16.74 4.72 8.75
C ALA A 226 17.64 3.86 7.87
N THR A 227 17.20 2.64 7.52
CA THR A 227 17.91 1.77 6.58
C THR A 227 17.83 2.33 5.16
N THR A 228 16.68 2.87 4.76
CA THR A 228 16.55 3.55 3.46
C THR A 228 17.52 4.72 3.33
N CYS A 229 17.67 5.56 4.35
CA CYS A 229 18.67 6.63 4.34
C CYS A 229 20.09 6.11 4.08
N ARG A 230 20.48 4.98 4.69
CA ARG A 230 21.79 4.38 4.43
C ARG A 230 21.93 3.87 3.00
N ILE A 231 20.91 3.20 2.48
CA ILE A 231 20.87 2.72 1.08
C ILE A 231 21.05 3.89 0.10
N LEU A 232 20.37 5.02 0.35
CA LEU A 232 20.44 6.20 -0.52
C LEU A 232 21.78 6.95 -0.41
N SER A 233 22.58 6.70 0.63
CA SER A 233 23.88 7.33 0.83
C SER A 233 25.07 6.56 0.23
N GLU A 234 24.84 5.31 -0.22
CA GLU A 234 25.83 4.45 -0.89
C GLU A 234 25.81 4.60 -2.42
#